data_7e0fe98fac13c6d4653eccf4e719c837
#
_entry.id   7e0fe98fac13c6d4653eccf4e719c837
#
_cell.length_a   1.000
_cell.length_b   1.000
_cell.length_c   1.000
_cell.angle_alpha   90.00
_cell.angle_beta   90.00
_cell.angle_gamma   90.00
#
_symmetry.space_group_name_H-M   'P 1'
#
loop_
_entity.id
_entity.type
_entity.pdbx_description
1 polymer ?
#
loop_
_entity_poly.entity_id
_entity_poly.type
_entity_poly.pdbx_seq_one_letter_code
_entity_poly.pdbx_strand_id
1 'polypeptide(L)'
;MIHYRSIAKKLVISFLLLTVVCFDQQVFAQDGKALFQQNCASCHAVSKNLTGPALAGIEERVTDKKLLYAWIRNNQAVLSSGNKYFTDLYNQWNKTPMNAFPNLTDEEIAAMLTYISTEANKKPEVKTDAAGAAAPEADNSLLFGILTLILAIIVLVLMQVNANLKRLSDEKEGVPSYEPVPFYRNKAYIALFAVILFIIGGYYTIMGAIGLGRSKDYQPEQPIYYSHKVHAGTNQINCLYCHGGAQEGKHANIPSLNTCMNCHMAINEYAGEKLYREDGTEVNGTEEIKKLYSYTGWDPDQKKYANEPKPIEWVKIHNLPDHVYFNHSQHVKAGQVACQTCHGEVQNMGEVYQFTDLSMGWCVNCHRETKVQFTDNKFYSIYEKFHNDLKNGTLDSVTVERIGGTECQKCHY
;
A
#
# COMPACT_ATOMS: atom_id res chain seq x y z
N MET A 1 6.52 72.76 -12.31
CA MET A 1 6.83 71.39 -12.79
C MET A 1 7.87 70.60 -11.94
N ILE A 2 8.69 71.21 -11.11
CA ILE A 2 9.75 70.54 -10.32
C ILE A 2 9.22 69.81 -9.08
N HIS A 3 8.15 70.30 -8.45
CA HIS A 3 7.60 69.69 -7.22
C HIS A 3 6.85 68.39 -7.48
N TYR A 4 6.23 68.20 -8.64
CA TYR A 4 5.49 66.96 -8.94
C TYR A 4 6.41 65.72 -9.16
N ARG A 5 7.61 65.93 -9.72
CA ARG A 5 8.61 64.87 -9.92
C ARG A 5 9.25 64.37 -8.60
N SER A 6 9.32 65.21 -7.58
CA SER A 6 9.86 64.82 -6.27
C SER A 6 8.85 63.99 -5.48
N ILE A 7 7.56 64.28 -5.55
CA ILE A 7 6.51 63.51 -4.86
C ILE A 7 6.33 62.13 -5.53
N ALA A 8 6.34 62.05 -6.87
CA ALA A 8 6.24 60.81 -7.61
C ALA A 8 7.44 59.85 -7.29
N LYS A 9 8.67 60.38 -7.19
CA LYS A 9 9.83 59.57 -6.80
C LYS A 9 9.72 59.05 -5.37
N LYS A 10 9.23 59.85 -4.42
CA LYS A 10 9.04 59.43 -3.03
C LYS A 10 7.93 58.36 -2.91
N LEU A 11 6.86 58.47 -3.67
CA LEU A 11 5.79 57.46 -3.74
C LEU A 11 6.26 56.16 -4.36
N VAL A 12 7.06 56.17 -5.42
CA VAL A 12 7.63 54.96 -6.04
C VAL A 12 8.63 54.28 -5.11
N ILE A 13 9.48 55.03 -4.40
CA ILE A 13 10.43 54.49 -3.44
C ILE A 13 9.69 53.89 -2.22
N SER A 14 8.64 54.56 -1.72
CA SER A 14 7.79 54.07 -0.65
C SER A 14 7.03 52.79 -1.05
N PHE A 15 6.56 52.71 -2.29
CA PHE A 15 5.91 51.52 -2.82
C PHE A 15 6.88 50.35 -3.03
N LEU A 16 8.11 50.62 -3.49
CA LEU A 16 9.18 49.63 -3.60
C LEU A 16 9.64 49.11 -2.21
N LEU A 17 9.71 49.98 -1.21
CA LEU A 17 10.02 49.58 0.17
C LEU A 17 8.89 48.77 0.80
N LEU A 18 7.62 49.08 0.47
CA LEU A 18 6.47 48.30 0.95
C LEU A 18 6.40 46.89 0.32
N THR A 19 6.83 46.73 -0.93
CA THR A 19 6.87 45.44 -1.61
C THR A 19 8.03 44.55 -1.12
N VAL A 20 9.10 45.13 -0.57
CA VAL A 20 10.23 44.35 0.02
C VAL A 20 9.92 43.82 1.43
N VAL A 21 8.99 44.48 2.16
CA VAL A 21 8.57 44.03 3.52
C VAL A 21 7.53 42.91 3.48
N CYS A 22 6.87 42.68 2.31
CA CYS A 22 5.89 41.60 2.14
C CYS A 22 6.48 40.30 1.57
N PHE A 23 7.80 40.12 1.56
CA PHE A 23 8.36 38.77 1.48
C PHE A 23 8.26 38.15 2.88
N ASP A 24 7.04 37.78 3.25
CA ASP A 24 6.83 36.78 4.28
C ASP A 24 7.68 35.57 3.88
N GLN A 25 8.70 35.31 4.67
CA GLN A 25 9.35 34.00 4.67
C GLN A 25 8.25 33.00 5.01
N GLN A 26 7.68 32.37 4.02
CA GLN A 26 6.91 31.16 4.22
C GLN A 26 7.90 30.14 4.80
N VAL A 27 7.98 30.10 6.10
CA VAL A 27 8.56 28.97 6.83
C VAL A 27 7.76 27.77 6.35
N PHE A 28 8.39 26.92 5.56
CA PHE A 28 7.84 25.63 5.22
C PHE A 28 7.57 24.94 6.55
N ALA A 29 6.32 24.88 6.95
CA ALA A 29 5.91 24.04 8.06
C ALA A 29 6.23 22.62 7.64
N GLN A 30 7.35 22.10 8.13
CA GLN A 30 7.78 20.73 7.86
C GLN A 30 6.70 19.81 8.40
N ASP A 31 6.26 18.82 7.58
CA ASP A 31 5.25 17.88 7.99
C ASP A 31 5.80 16.96 9.11
N GLY A 32 5.53 17.35 10.36
CA GLY A 32 5.97 16.60 11.54
C GLY A 32 5.48 15.15 11.56
N LYS A 33 4.33 14.86 10.92
CA LYS A 33 3.82 13.50 10.76
C LYS A 33 4.72 12.69 9.82
N ALA A 34 5.07 13.23 8.65
CA ALA A 34 5.96 12.55 7.71
C ALA A 34 7.34 12.30 8.33
N LEU A 35 7.92 13.30 9.01
CA LEU A 35 9.20 13.18 9.70
C LEU A 35 9.15 12.10 10.81
N PHE A 36 8.08 12.07 11.60
CA PHE A 36 7.89 11.05 12.63
C PHE A 36 7.78 9.66 12.02
N GLN A 37 6.99 9.50 10.96
CA GLN A 37 6.81 8.23 10.26
C GLN A 37 8.11 7.71 9.65
N GLN A 38 8.91 8.60 9.10
CA GLN A 38 10.18 8.25 8.46
C GLN A 38 11.27 7.88 9.47
N ASN A 39 11.36 8.57 10.61
CA ASN A 39 12.49 8.44 11.53
C ASN A 39 12.18 7.70 12.83
N CYS A 40 10.95 7.78 13.36
CA CYS A 40 10.63 7.34 14.72
C CYS A 40 9.66 6.17 14.78
N ALA A 41 8.69 6.08 13.84
CA ALA A 41 7.57 5.15 13.91
C ALA A 41 7.96 3.67 13.81
N SER A 42 9.18 3.35 13.36
CA SER A 42 9.69 1.97 13.35
C SER A 42 9.91 1.37 14.73
N CYS A 43 10.25 2.22 15.70
CA CYS A 43 10.57 1.79 17.07
C CYS A 43 9.61 2.36 18.12
N HIS A 44 8.94 3.48 17.81
CA HIS A 44 8.06 4.19 18.72
C HIS A 44 6.67 4.38 18.14
N ALA A 45 5.64 4.19 18.99
CA ALA A 45 4.31 4.69 18.71
C ALA A 45 3.95 5.84 19.67
N VAL A 46 2.94 6.63 19.30
CA VAL A 46 2.50 7.72 20.15
C VAL A 46 1.91 7.18 21.45
N SER A 47 0.96 6.24 21.38
CA SER A 47 0.14 5.83 22.53
C SER A 47 0.47 4.46 23.10
N LYS A 48 1.36 3.69 22.50
CA LYS A 48 1.72 2.34 22.96
C LYS A 48 3.22 2.09 22.89
N ASN A 49 3.69 1.18 23.73
CA ASN A 49 5.05 0.70 23.69
C ASN A 49 5.25 -0.24 22.50
N LEU A 50 6.35 -0.08 21.79
CA LEU A 50 6.84 -0.97 20.74
C LEU A 50 8.24 -1.48 21.12
N THR A 51 9.20 -1.45 20.19
CA THR A 51 10.62 -1.68 20.49
C THR A 51 11.18 -0.63 21.44
N GLY A 52 10.65 0.58 21.38
CA GLY A 52 10.91 1.67 22.32
C GLY A 52 9.64 2.11 23.06
N PRO A 53 9.78 3.01 24.06
CA PRO A 53 8.65 3.51 24.85
C PRO A 53 7.66 4.33 24.02
N ALA A 54 6.40 4.35 24.48
CA ALA A 54 5.38 5.27 23.96
C ALA A 54 5.81 6.72 24.13
N LEU A 55 5.57 7.54 23.11
CA LEU A 55 6.02 8.93 23.09
C LEU A 55 4.98 9.95 23.56
N ALA A 56 3.72 9.55 23.81
CA ALA A 56 2.72 10.43 24.43
C ALA A 56 3.29 11.03 25.76
N GLY A 57 3.17 12.35 25.91
CA GLY A 57 3.66 13.05 27.11
C GLY A 57 5.19 13.11 27.24
N ILE A 58 5.95 12.93 26.18
CA ILE A 58 7.43 12.96 26.26
C ILE A 58 7.95 14.34 26.67
N GLU A 59 7.33 15.44 26.25
CA GLU A 59 7.73 16.79 26.62
C GLU A 59 7.43 17.10 28.11
N GLU A 60 6.46 16.42 28.71
CA GLU A 60 6.19 16.51 30.15
C GLU A 60 7.20 15.71 30.97
N ARG A 61 7.60 14.54 30.44
CA ARG A 61 8.61 13.67 31.09
C ARG A 61 10.03 14.24 31.00
N VAL A 62 10.34 14.95 29.91
CA VAL A 62 11.62 15.59 29.67
C VAL A 62 11.39 17.07 29.41
N THR A 63 11.34 17.87 30.49
CA THR A 63 11.05 19.32 30.42
C THR A 63 12.20 20.14 29.82
N ASP A 64 13.42 19.65 29.86
CA ASP A 64 14.55 20.28 29.17
C ASP A 64 14.55 19.90 27.67
N LYS A 65 14.04 20.82 26.86
CA LYS A 65 14.00 20.64 25.39
C LYS A 65 15.40 20.48 24.78
N LYS A 66 16.41 21.14 25.28
CA LYS A 66 17.77 21.01 24.74
C LYS A 66 18.31 19.61 24.98
N LEU A 67 18.06 19.07 26.17
CA LEU A 67 18.42 17.70 26.50
C LEU A 67 17.67 16.67 25.69
N LEU A 68 16.35 16.86 25.43
CA LEU A 68 15.55 16.00 24.58
C LEU A 68 16.04 16.01 23.11
N TYR A 69 16.37 17.19 22.60
CA TYR A 69 16.94 17.33 21.26
C TYR A 69 18.31 16.66 21.12
N ALA A 70 19.17 16.84 22.15
CA ALA A 70 20.47 16.17 22.21
C ALA A 70 20.33 14.65 22.27
N TRP A 71 19.34 14.13 23.01
CA TRP A 71 19.02 12.70 23.06
C TRP A 71 18.62 12.17 21.69
N ILE A 72 17.72 12.84 20.96
CA ILE A 72 17.27 12.44 19.64
C ILE A 72 18.45 12.42 18.64
N ARG A 73 19.30 13.45 18.67
CA ARG A 73 20.44 13.54 17.75
C ARG A 73 21.56 12.56 18.06
N ASN A 74 21.87 12.37 19.35
CA ASN A 74 22.95 11.48 19.78
C ASN A 74 22.72 10.99 21.20
N ASN A 75 21.97 9.90 21.32
CA ASN A 75 21.65 9.29 22.60
C ASN A 75 22.89 8.77 23.35
N GLN A 76 23.93 8.32 22.64
CA GLN A 76 25.16 7.82 23.27
C GLN A 76 25.93 8.94 24.00
N ALA A 77 25.95 10.14 23.44
CA ALA A 77 26.58 11.29 24.10
C ALA A 77 25.84 11.65 25.42
N VAL A 78 24.49 11.57 25.38
CA VAL A 78 23.68 11.83 26.58
C VAL A 78 23.86 10.73 27.65
N LEU A 79 23.93 9.47 27.25
CA LEU A 79 24.23 8.36 28.15
C LEU A 79 25.60 8.51 28.77
N SER A 80 26.61 8.88 27.97
CA SER A 80 27.99 9.09 28.44
C SER A 80 28.11 10.27 29.40
N SER A 81 27.21 11.26 29.35
CA SER A 81 27.14 12.36 30.32
C SER A 81 26.60 11.97 31.70
N GLY A 82 26.13 10.72 31.85
CA GLY A 82 25.59 10.20 33.09
C GLY A 82 24.22 10.75 33.49
N ASN A 83 23.42 11.22 32.51
CA ASN A 83 22.08 11.69 32.78
C ASN A 83 21.20 10.55 33.32
N LYS A 84 20.74 10.73 34.57
CA LYS A 84 20.03 9.68 35.32
C LYS A 84 18.76 9.22 34.63
N TYR A 85 17.92 10.14 34.13
CA TYR A 85 16.64 9.78 33.49
C TYR A 85 16.84 8.88 32.27
N PHE A 86 17.73 9.25 31.35
CA PHE A 86 17.97 8.47 30.13
C PHE A 86 18.78 7.20 30.41
N THR A 87 19.64 7.19 31.43
CA THR A 87 20.34 5.96 31.84
C THR A 87 19.37 4.95 32.43
N ASP A 88 18.45 5.40 33.31
CA ASP A 88 17.44 4.54 33.90
C ASP A 88 16.48 4.00 32.81
N LEU A 89 16.04 4.88 31.89
CA LEU A 89 15.20 4.49 30.75
C LEU A 89 15.91 3.45 29.86
N TYR A 90 17.18 3.67 29.53
CA TYR A 90 17.97 2.74 28.72
C TYR A 90 18.09 1.36 29.38
N ASN A 91 18.32 1.33 30.70
CA ASN A 91 18.38 0.08 31.46
C ASN A 91 17.02 -0.62 31.54
N GLN A 92 15.92 0.13 31.70
CA GLN A 92 14.56 -0.39 31.71
C GLN A 92 14.18 -1.07 30.38
N TRP A 93 14.75 -0.60 29.29
CA TRP A 93 14.52 -1.13 27.93
C TRP A 93 15.63 -2.08 27.48
N ASN A 94 16.18 -2.88 28.40
CA ASN A 94 17.19 -3.90 28.17
C ASN A 94 18.41 -3.41 27.37
N LYS A 95 18.75 -2.16 27.54
CA LYS A 95 19.85 -1.48 26.82
C LYS A 95 19.67 -1.53 25.29
N THR A 96 18.43 -1.54 24.83
CA THR A 96 18.12 -1.46 23.41
C THR A 96 18.65 -0.15 22.83
N PRO A 97 19.53 -0.20 21.80
CA PRO A 97 20.11 1.01 21.24
C PRO A 97 19.06 1.79 20.46
N MET A 98 18.99 3.08 20.64
CA MET A 98 18.23 4.00 19.80
C MET A 98 19.16 4.54 18.70
N ASN A 99 18.67 4.66 17.48
CA ASN A 99 19.42 5.27 16.39
C ASN A 99 19.70 6.75 16.68
N ALA A 100 20.86 7.22 16.25
CA ALA A 100 21.19 8.65 16.29
C ALA A 100 20.72 9.33 15.00
N PHE A 101 20.18 10.55 15.13
CA PHE A 101 19.69 11.35 14.02
C PHE A 101 20.40 12.72 13.94
N PRO A 102 21.72 12.73 13.66
CA PRO A 102 22.55 13.94 13.78
C PRO A 102 22.16 15.06 12.81
N ASN A 103 21.48 14.73 11.72
CA ASN A 103 21.10 15.67 10.66
C ASN A 103 19.76 16.37 10.89
N LEU A 104 18.98 15.98 11.92
CA LEU A 104 17.71 16.61 12.22
C LEU A 104 17.92 18.02 12.81
N THR A 105 17.24 19.00 12.21
CA THR A 105 17.25 20.38 12.70
C THR A 105 16.35 20.55 13.94
N ASP A 106 16.47 21.66 14.64
CA ASP A 106 15.62 21.96 15.80
C ASP A 106 14.14 22.10 15.38
N GLU A 107 13.90 22.67 14.20
CA GLU A 107 12.58 22.86 13.61
C GLU A 107 11.93 21.52 13.26
N GLU A 108 12.69 20.59 12.69
CA GLU A 108 12.21 19.24 12.36
C GLU A 108 11.84 18.45 13.61
N ILE A 109 12.67 18.50 14.64
CA ILE A 109 12.39 17.86 15.92
C ILE A 109 11.15 18.50 16.58
N ALA A 110 11.05 19.83 16.57
CA ALA A 110 9.88 20.53 17.09
C ALA A 110 8.59 20.16 16.35
N ALA A 111 8.64 20.05 15.03
CA ALA A 111 7.49 19.62 14.21
C ALA A 111 7.05 18.20 14.56
N MET A 112 7.99 17.26 14.73
CA MET A 112 7.70 15.90 15.17
C MET A 112 7.07 15.85 16.57
N LEU A 113 7.58 16.60 17.52
CA LEU A 113 7.05 16.68 18.89
C LEU A 113 5.63 17.28 18.89
N THR A 114 5.39 18.30 18.07
CA THR A 114 4.05 18.87 17.88
C THR A 114 3.07 17.84 17.30
N TYR A 115 3.50 17.04 16.33
CA TYR A 115 2.69 15.94 15.81
C TYR A 115 2.38 14.90 16.91
N ILE A 116 3.38 14.48 17.69
CA ILE A 116 3.23 13.52 18.79
C ILE A 116 2.20 14.02 19.80
N SER A 117 2.30 15.27 20.24
CA SER A 117 1.37 15.87 21.21
C SER A 117 -0.05 15.98 20.64
N THR A 118 -0.19 16.36 19.38
CA THR A 118 -1.47 16.45 18.70
C THR A 118 -2.14 15.07 18.55
N GLU A 119 -1.36 14.08 18.15
CA GLU A 119 -1.86 12.71 17.98
C GLU A 119 -2.21 12.05 19.30
N ALA A 120 -1.44 12.31 20.37
CA ALA A 120 -1.72 11.84 21.74
C ALA A 120 -3.05 12.37 22.28
N ASN A 121 -3.44 13.59 21.90
CA ASN A 121 -4.67 14.24 22.35
C ASN A 121 -5.90 13.97 21.49
N LYS A 122 -5.73 13.27 20.35
CA LYS A 122 -6.89 12.82 19.54
C LYS A 122 -7.69 11.79 20.34
N LYS A 123 -8.97 12.10 20.63
CA LYS A 123 -9.92 11.04 21.03
C LYS A 123 -9.92 9.96 19.95
N PRO A 124 -10.04 8.66 20.33
CA PRO A 124 -10.18 7.60 19.35
C PRO A 124 -11.38 7.92 18.46
N GLU A 125 -11.14 8.50 17.30
CA GLU A 125 -12.12 8.42 16.22
C GLU A 125 -12.15 6.95 15.82
N VAL A 126 -13.30 6.33 16.01
CA VAL A 126 -13.63 5.10 15.32
C VAL A 126 -13.50 5.46 13.85
N LYS A 127 -12.37 5.09 13.24
CA LYS A 127 -12.25 5.13 11.79
C LYS A 127 -13.28 4.16 11.25
N THR A 128 -14.43 4.69 10.90
CA THR A 128 -15.23 4.07 9.85
C THR A 128 -14.34 4.19 8.61
N ASP A 129 -13.70 3.10 8.26
CA ASP A 129 -12.96 2.95 7.02
C ASP A 129 -13.94 3.10 5.87
N ALA A 130 -14.20 4.35 5.49
CA ALA A 130 -14.82 4.73 4.25
C ALA A 130 -13.72 4.94 3.19
N ALA A 131 -12.88 3.96 3.01
CA ALA A 131 -12.21 3.71 1.76
C ALA A 131 -12.92 2.48 1.21
N GLY A 132 -13.70 2.66 0.14
CA GLY A 132 -14.41 1.60 -0.53
C GLY A 132 -13.48 0.47 -0.96
N ALA A 133 -13.16 -0.40 -0.04
CA ALA A 133 -13.05 -1.80 -0.35
C ALA A 133 -14.48 -2.17 -0.74
N ALA A 134 -14.72 -2.36 -2.05
CA ALA A 134 -15.86 -3.14 -2.47
C ALA A 134 -15.89 -4.35 -1.53
N ALA A 135 -16.96 -4.46 -0.72
CA ALA A 135 -17.19 -5.66 0.05
C ALA A 135 -16.95 -6.81 -0.91
N PRO A 136 -16.27 -7.90 -0.52
CA PRO A 136 -16.13 -9.04 -1.39
C PRO A 136 -17.55 -9.35 -1.84
N GLU A 137 -17.83 -9.16 -3.13
CA GLU A 137 -19.10 -9.59 -3.71
C GLU A 137 -19.21 -11.03 -3.29
N ALA A 138 -20.30 -11.34 -2.56
CA ALA A 138 -20.54 -12.71 -2.11
C ALA A 138 -20.41 -13.57 -3.37
N ASP A 139 -19.41 -14.44 -3.38
CA ASP A 139 -19.16 -15.31 -4.53
C ASP A 139 -20.33 -16.28 -4.66
N ASN A 140 -21.33 -15.85 -5.41
CA ASN A 140 -22.53 -16.63 -5.72
C ASN A 140 -22.30 -17.60 -6.86
N SER A 141 -21.05 -17.78 -7.32
CA SER A 141 -20.70 -18.63 -8.46
C SER A 141 -21.16 -20.08 -8.24
N LEU A 142 -21.01 -20.59 -7.03
CA LEU A 142 -21.46 -21.91 -6.64
C LEU A 142 -22.99 -22.03 -6.68
N LEU A 143 -23.73 -21.01 -6.24
CA LEU A 143 -25.18 -20.97 -6.26
C LEU A 143 -25.71 -20.90 -7.70
N PHE A 144 -25.12 -20.06 -8.56
CA PHE A 144 -25.45 -20.00 -9.99
C PHE A 144 -25.05 -21.27 -10.72
N GLY A 145 -23.93 -21.92 -10.36
CA GLY A 145 -23.51 -23.20 -10.88
C GLY A 145 -24.51 -24.32 -10.57
N ILE A 146 -25.00 -24.41 -9.33
CA ILE A 146 -26.01 -25.39 -8.93
C ILE A 146 -27.34 -25.10 -9.65
N LEU A 147 -27.76 -23.84 -9.73
CA LEU A 147 -29.00 -23.45 -10.40
C LEU A 147 -28.97 -23.81 -11.89
N THR A 148 -27.86 -23.56 -12.56
CA THR A 148 -27.67 -23.93 -14.00
C THR A 148 -27.69 -25.44 -14.18
N LEU A 149 -27.07 -26.20 -13.27
CA LEU A 149 -27.13 -27.67 -13.32
C LEU A 149 -28.56 -28.20 -13.15
N ILE A 150 -29.31 -27.67 -12.19
CA ILE A 150 -30.74 -28.04 -11.99
C ILE A 150 -31.58 -27.73 -13.24
N LEU A 151 -31.41 -26.54 -13.81
CA LEU A 151 -32.11 -26.14 -15.01
C LEU A 151 -31.76 -27.08 -16.20
N ALA A 152 -30.51 -27.45 -16.34
CA ALA A 152 -30.07 -28.39 -17.39
C ALA A 152 -30.72 -29.76 -17.21
N ILE A 153 -30.80 -30.28 -15.96
CA ILE A 153 -31.47 -31.55 -15.66
C ILE A 153 -32.99 -31.45 -15.98
N ILE A 154 -33.64 -30.35 -15.62
CA ILE A 154 -35.05 -30.12 -15.90
C ILE A 154 -35.29 -30.13 -17.41
N VAL A 155 -34.45 -29.45 -18.20
CA VAL A 155 -34.55 -29.44 -19.67
C VAL A 155 -34.42 -30.85 -20.24
N LEU A 156 -33.47 -31.64 -19.78
CA LEU A 156 -33.27 -33.02 -20.19
C LEU A 156 -34.50 -33.90 -19.86
N VAL A 157 -35.04 -33.75 -18.66
CA VAL A 157 -36.29 -34.48 -18.25
C VAL A 157 -37.47 -34.08 -19.12
N LEU A 158 -37.67 -32.77 -19.37
CA LEU A 158 -38.75 -32.28 -20.22
C LEU A 158 -38.63 -32.78 -21.67
N MET A 159 -37.42 -32.83 -22.20
CA MET A 159 -37.15 -33.40 -23.52
C MET A 159 -37.51 -34.89 -23.57
N GLN A 160 -37.17 -35.65 -22.53
CA GLN A 160 -37.51 -37.08 -22.38
C GLN A 160 -39.02 -37.27 -22.30
N VAL A 161 -39.72 -36.48 -21.47
CA VAL A 161 -41.18 -36.51 -21.30
C VAL A 161 -41.87 -36.17 -22.61
N ASN A 162 -41.42 -35.13 -23.34
CA ASN A 162 -41.97 -34.74 -24.63
C ASN A 162 -41.79 -35.85 -25.68
N ALA A 163 -40.65 -36.51 -25.72
CA ALA A 163 -40.39 -37.65 -26.59
C ALA A 163 -41.34 -38.84 -26.31
N ASN A 164 -41.57 -39.14 -25.01
CA ASN A 164 -42.50 -40.20 -24.59
C ASN A 164 -43.94 -39.85 -24.89
N LEU A 165 -44.37 -38.60 -24.67
CA LEU A 165 -45.74 -38.14 -25.00
C LEU A 165 -45.99 -38.21 -26.50
N LYS A 166 -45.02 -37.80 -27.30
CA LYS A 166 -45.13 -37.91 -28.76
C LYS A 166 -45.29 -39.37 -29.20
N ARG A 167 -44.53 -40.29 -28.61
CA ARG A 167 -44.65 -41.73 -28.87
C ARG A 167 -46.04 -42.28 -28.52
N LEU A 168 -46.59 -41.91 -27.37
CA LEU A 168 -47.93 -42.30 -26.93
C LEU A 168 -49.02 -41.75 -27.86
N SER A 169 -48.84 -40.54 -28.41
CA SER A 169 -49.73 -39.95 -29.41
C SER A 169 -49.69 -40.70 -30.72
N ASP A 170 -48.49 -41.00 -31.21
CA ASP A 170 -48.27 -41.74 -32.48
C ASP A 170 -48.83 -43.18 -32.37
N GLU A 171 -48.71 -43.86 -31.22
CA GLU A 171 -49.34 -45.18 -30.98
C GLU A 171 -50.86 -45.12 -31.03
N LYS A 172 -51.48 -44.04 -30.49
CA LYS A 172 -52.96 -43.86 -30.55
C LYS A 172 -53.47 -43.59 -31.95
N GLU A 173 -52.69 -42.94 -32.80
CA GLU A 173 -53.02 -42.60 -34.16
C GLU A 173 -52.63 -43.68 -35.15
N GLY A 174 -52.09 -44.83 -34.69
CA GLY A 174 -51.71 -45.96 -35.58
C GLY A 174 -50.51 -45.69 -36.48
N VAL A 175 -49.75 -44.64 -36.15
CA VAL A 175 -48.52 -44.27 -36.86
C VAL A 175 -47.33 -45.12 -36.33
N PRO A 176 -46.52 -45.76 -37.23
CA PRO A 176 -45.41 -46.58 -36.75
C PRO A 176 -44.44 -45.75 -35.94
N SER A 177 -44.35 -46.06 -34.61
CA SER A 177 -43.42 -45.39 -33.71
C SER A 177 -41.99 -45.86 -33.98
N TYR A 178 -41.06 -44.89 -34.15
CA TYR A 178 -39.65 -45.23 -34.26
C TYR A 178 -39.08 -45.67 -32.90
N GLU A 179 -38.22 -46.71 -32.92
CA GLU A 179 -37.49 -47.13 -31.72
C GLU A 179 -36.68 -45.93 -31.12
N PRO A 180 -36.71 -45.74 -29.79
CA PRO A 180 -36.00 -44.66 -29.18
C PRO A 180 -34.47 -44.80 -29.40
N VAL A 181 -33.88 -43.83 -30.11
CA VAL A 181 -32.45 -43.79 -30.35
C VAL A 181 -31.75 -43.51 -29.03
N PRO A 182 -30.76 -44.35 -28.56
CA PRO A 182 -30.01 -44.07 -27.36
C PRO A 182 -29.44 -42.66 -27.37
N PHE A 183 -29.41 -41.97 -26.18
CA PHE A 183 -29.03 -40.57 -26.06
C PHE A 183 -27.67 -40.25 -26.72
N TYR A 184 -26.69 -41.19 -26.62
CA TYR A 184 -25.36 -41.07 -27.22
C TYR A 184 -25.33 -41.20 -28.76
N ARG A 185 -26.42 -41.58 -29.39
CA ARG A 185 -26.60 -41.61 -30.85
C ARG A 185 -27.61 -40.58 -31.37
N ASN A 186 -28.28 -39.93 -30.45
CA ASN A 186 -29.25 -38.88 -30.81
C ASN A 186 -28.48 -37.60 -31.21
N LYS A 187 -28.65 -37.21 -32.49
CA LYS A 187 -27.97 -36.05 -33.06
C LYS A 187 -28.25 -34.75 -32.31
N ALA A 188 -29.45 -34.59 -31.72
CA ALA A 188 -29.80 -33.40 -30.96
C ALA A 188 -29.01 -33.31 -29.66
N TYR A 189 -28.84 -34.40 -28.90
CA TYR A 189 -28.05 -34.43 -27.72
C TYR A 189 -26.54 -34.28 -27.98
N ILE A 190 -26.06 -34.89 -29.10
CA ILE A 190 -24.66 -34.73 -29.52
C ILE A 190 -24.40 -33.26 -29.88
N ALA A 191 -25.30 -32.61 -30.62
CA ALA A 191 -25.19 -31.21 -31.00
C ALA A 191 -25.22 -30.29 -29.74
N LEU A 192 -26.17 -30.56 -28.83
CA LEU A 192 -26.24 -29.80 -27.55
C LEU A 192 -24.97 -29.92 -26.75
N PHE A 193 -24.43 -31.13 -26.60
CA PHE A 193 -23.18 -31.36 -25.85
C PHE A 193 -21.98 -30.72 -26.55
N ALA A 194 -21.91 -30.77 -27.87
CA ALA A 194 -20.88 -30.08 -28.64
C ALA A 194 -20.91 -28.56 -28.46
N VAL A 195 -22.12 -27.95 -28.44
CA VAL A 195 -22.30 -26.52 -28.20
C VAL A 195 -21.86 -26.16 -26.78
N ILE A 196 -22.23 -26.96 -25.78
CA ILE A 196 -21.79 -26.73 -24.39
C ILE A 196 -20.25 -26.80 -24.29
N LEU A 197 -19.63 -27.81 -24.87
CA LEU A 197 -18.15 -27.92 -24.87
C LEU A 197 -17.51 -26.76 -25.62
N PHE A 198 -18.08 -26.30 -26.71
CA PHE A 198 -17.58 -25.15 -27.46
C PHE A 198 -17.65 -23.86 -26.62
N ILE A 199 -18.76 -23.64 -25.91
CA ILE A 199 -18.92 -22.47 -25.03
C ILE A 199 -17.91 -22.53 -23.88
N ILE A 200 -17.80 -23.68 -23.20
CA ILE A 200 -16.86 -23.89 -22.09
C ILE A 200 -15.41 -23.72 -22.58
N GLY A 201 -15.05 -24.40 -23.65
CA GLY A 201 -13.72 -24.33 -24.24
C GLY A 201 -13.39 -22.91 -24.72
N GLY A 202 -14.33 -22.23 -25.35
CA GLY A 202 -14.20 -20.82 -25.75
C GLY A 202 -13.98 -19.91 -24.57
N TYR A 203 -14.75 -20.07 -23.49
CA TYR A 203 -14.58 -19.31 -22.26
C TYR A 203 -13.17 -19.46 -21.67
N TYR A 204 -12.70 -20.70 -21.46
CA TYR A 204 -11.35 -20.93 -20.91
C TYR A 204 -10.24 -20.44 -21.84
N THR A 205 -10.43 -20.58 -23.16
CA THR A 205 -9.46 -20.06 -24.13
C THR A 205 -9.36 -18.54 -24.07
N ILE A 206 -10.50 -17.85 -24.02
CA ILE A 206 -10.55 -16.37 -23.92
C ILE A 206 -9.95 -15.92 -22.58
N MET A 207 -10.34 -16.54 -21.46
CA MET A 207 -9.80 -16.18 -20.16
C MET A 207 -8.31 -16.46 -20.05
N GLY A 208 -7.83 -17.57 -20.63
CA GLY A 208 -6.39 -17.86 -20.73
C GLY A 208 -5.63 -16.84 -21.57
N ALA A 209 -6.20 -16.43 -22.71
CA ALA A 209 -5.60 -15.39 -23.56
C ALA A 209 -5.56 -14.02 -22.87
N ILE A 210 -6.63 -13.66 -22.14
CA ILE A 210 -6.69 -12.44 -21.34
C ILE A 210 -5.66 -12.48 -20.20
N GLY A 211 -5.41 -13.64 -19.61
CA GLY A 211 -4.43 -13.85 -18.55
C GLY A 211 -2.96 -13.80 -18.99
N LEU A 212 -2.68 -13.89 -20.29
CA LEU A 212 -1.31 -13.85 -20.80
C LEU A 212 -0.63 -12.52 -20.41
N GLY A 213 0.54 -12.63 -19.79
CA GLY A 213 1.35 -11.48 -19.35
C GLY A 213 0.83 -10.77 -18.10
N ARG A 214 -0.21 -11.30 -17.43
CA ARG A 214 -0.69 -10.81 -16.14
C ARG A 214 -0.17 -11.72 -15.04
N SER A 215 0.38 -11.10 -14.00
CA SER A 215 1.02 -11.82 -12.89
C SER A 215 0.23 -11.69 -11.59
N LYS A 216 -1.11 -11.53 -11.67
CA LYS A 216 -1.95 -11.54 -10.47
C LYS A 216 -1.74 -12.84 -9.70
N ASP A 217 -1.70 -12.74 -8.38
CA ASP A 217 -1.45 -13.84 -7.44
C ASP A 217 -0.04 -14.49 -7.57
N TYR A 218 0.88 -13.85 -8.32
CA TYR A 218 2.27 -14.30 -8.40
C TYR A 218 2.97 -14.10 -7.06
N GLN A 219 3.43 -15.19 -6.48
CA GLN A 219 4.08 -15.25 -5.17
C GLN A 219 5.33 -16.14 -5.26
N PRO A 220 6.46 -15.58 -5.67
CA PRO A 220 7.72 -16.33 -5.75
C PRO A 220 8.32 -16.55 -4.36
N GLU A 221 9.05 -17.63 -4.19
CA GLU A 221 9.88 -17.84 -3.01
C GLU A 221 11.02 -16.80 -2.98
N GLN A 222 11.25 -16.22 -1.81
CA GLN A 222 12.29 -15.22 -1.59
C GLN A 222 13.52 -15.81 -0.89
N PRO A 223 14.72 -15.25 -1.08
CA PRO A 223 15.94 -15.75 -0.42
C PRO A 223 15.85 -15.76 1.11
N ILE A 224 15.10 -14.83 1.68
CA ILE A 224 14.74 -14.78 3.11
C ILE A 224 13.22 -14.71 3.20
N TYR A 225 12.61 -15.52 4.05
CA TYR A 225 11.21 -15.37 4.40
C TYR A 225 11.02 -14.07 5.20
N TYR A 226 10.54 -13.03 4.52
CA TYR A 226 10.23 -11.74 5.15
C TYR A 226 8.73 -11.58 5.31
N SER A 227 8.26 -11.57 6.56
CA SER A 227 6.82 -11.44 6.85
C SER A 227 6.42 -9.98 7.05
N HIS A 228 5.66 -9.44 6.11
CA HIS A 228 5.03 -8.13 6.28
C HIS A 228 3.98 -8.16 7.40
N LYS A 229 3.31 -9.30 7.63
CA LYS A 229 2.37 -9.49 8.74
C LYS A 229 3.05 -9.25 10.09
N VAL A 230 4.27 -9.73 10.30
CA VAL A 230 5.02 -9.49 11.53
C VAL A 230 5.45 -8.03 11.63
N HIS A 231 6.04 -7.47 10.57
CA HIS A 231 6.62 -6.13 10.60
C HIS A 231 5.57 -5.03 10.55
N ALA A 232 4.74 -5.01 9.51
CA ALA A 232 3.75 -3.96 9.28
C ALA A 232 2.42 -4.22 10.00
N GLY A 233 2.02 -5.50 10.17
CA GLY A 233 0.80 -5.88 10.86
C GLY A 233 0.97 -5.84 12.38
N THR A 234 1.70 -6.79 12.93
CA THR A 234 1.84 -6.95 14.39
C THR A 234 2.63 -5.80 15.01
N ASN A 235 3.80 -5.47 14.45
CA ASN A 235 4.68 -4.41 14.98
C ASN A 235 4.29 -3.01 14.48
N GLN A 236 3.39 -2.89 13.50
CA GLN A 236 2.89 -1.62 12.96
C GLN A 236 3.98 -0.68 12.43
N ILE A 237 5.06 -1.25 11.90
CA ILE A 237 6.12 -0.49 11.23
C ILE A 237 5.52 0.12 9.96
N ASN A 238 5.66 1.44 9.80
CA ASN A 238 5.12 2.15 8.65
C ASN A 238 5.81 1.71 7.35
N CYS A 239 5.02 1.54 6.28
CA CYS A 239 5.51 1.14 4.96
C CYS A 239 6.68 2.03 4.48
N LEU A 240 6.57 3.34 4.70
CA LEU A 240 7.56 4.34 4.27
C LEU A 240 8.88 4.29 5.03
N TYR A 241 8.94 3.61 6.17
CA TYR A 241 10.21 3.40 6.85
C TYR A 241 11.17 2.55 5.99
N CYS A 242 10.63 1.53 5.34
CA CYS A 242 11.39 0.65 4.46
C CYS A 242 11.29 1.08 2.98
N HIS A 243 10.15 1.61 2.56
CA HIS A 243 9.84 1.97 1.19
C HIS A 243 9.72 3.49 0.97
N GLY A 244 10.59 4.28 1.61
CA GLY A 244 10.56 5.76 1.53
C GLY A 244 10.67 6.30 0.09
N GLY A 245 11.32 5.57 -0.81
CA GLY A 245 11.38 5.90 -2.23
C GLY A 245 10.01 6.06 -2.91
N ALA A 246 8.94 5.49 -2.33
CA ALA A 246 7.58 5.66 -2.82
C ALA A 246 7.08 7.12 -2.77
N GLN A 247 7.61 7.94 -1.87
CA GLN A 247 7.30 9.37 -1.81
C GLN A 247 8.27 10.24 -2.62
N GLU A 248 9.48 9.74 -2.89
CA GLU A 248 10.55 10.54 -3.47
C GLU A 248 10.72 10.35 -4.98
N GLY A 249 10.31 9.19 -5.52
CA GLY A 249 10.61 8.86 -6.90
C GLY A 249 9.69 7.87 -7.59
N LYS A 250 10.18 7.38 -8.73
CA LYS A 250 9.47 6.41 -9.57
C LYS A 250 9.28 5.08 -8.86
N HIS A 251 10.29 4.63 -8.11
CA HIS A 251 10.32 3.31 -7.46
C HIS A 251 10.20 3.44 -5.95
N ALA A 252 9.46 2.54 -5.33
CA ALA A 252 9.32 2.48 -3.88
C ALA A 252 10.62 2.04 -3.16
N ASN A 253 11.53 1.42 -3.90
CA ASN A 253 12.78 0.81 -3.47
C ASN A 253 12.59 -0.40 -2.52
N ILE A 254 13.52 -1.33 -2.62
CA ILE A 254 13.75 -2.34 -1.58
C ILE A 254 14.72 -1.72 -0.58
N PRO A 255 14.47 -1.79 0.74
CA PRO A 255 15.33 -1.18 1.73
C PRO A 255 16.73 -1.81 1.71
N SER A 256 17.74 -0.99 2.00
CA SER A 256 19.10 -1.49 2.19
C SER A 256 19.18 -2.40 3.42
N LEU A 257 20.17 -3.28 3.47
CA LEU A 257 20.42 -4.17 4.62
C LEU A 257 20.58 -3.40 5.93
N ASN A 258 21.13 -2.18 5.88
CA ASN A 258 21.26 -1.32 7.05
C ASN A 258 19.92 -1.00 7.69
N THR A 259 18.87 -0.84 6.92
CA THR A 259 17.51 -0.61 7.44
C THR A 259 17.04 -1.79 8.28
N CYS A 260 17.29 -3.02 7.86
CA CYS A 260 16.98 -4.23 8.63
C CYS A 260 17.77 -4.27 9.93
N MET A 261 19.07 -3.95 9.84
CA MET A 261 19.99 -4.00 10.97
C MET A 261 19.73 -2.91 12.01
N ASN A 262 18.96 -1.85 11.72
CA ASN A 262 18.52 -0.89 12.71
C ASN A 262 17.79 -1.54 13.89
N CYS A 263 17.10 -2.64 13.65
CA CYS A 263 16.39 -3.42 14.68
C CYS A 263 17.09 -4.77 14.95
N HIS A 264 17.55 -5.46 13.89
CA HIS A 264 18.07 -6.82 13.99
C HIS A 264 19.49 -6.89 14.59
N MET A 265 20.18 -5.79 14.85
CA MET A 265 21.35 -5.82 15.75
C MET A 265 20.99 -6.19 17.19
N ALA A 266 19.75 -5.89 17.63
CA ALA A 266 19.25 -6.18 18.96
C ALA A 266 18.26 -7.35 19.00
N ILE A 267 17.52 -7.56 17.91
CA ILE A 267 16.49 -8.61 17.77
C ILE A 267 17.09 -9.76 16.97
N ASN A 268 17.65 -10.74 17.66
CA ASN A 268 18.35 -11.87 17.09
C ASN A 268 17.54 -13.17 17.12
N GLU A 269 16.39 -13.19 17.78
CA GLU A 269 15.50 -14.32 17.90
C GLU A 269 14.06 -13.90 17.59
N TYR A 270 13.30 -14.81 17.02
CA TYR A 270 11.87 -14.65 16.80
C TYR A 270 11.08 -15.35 17.91
N ALA A 271 10.33 -14.58 18.69
CA ALA A 271 9.51 -15.05 19.80
C ALA A 271 8.00 -14.86 19.55
N GLY A 272 7.59 -14.59 18.33
CA GLY A 272 6.17 -14.37 17.95
C GLY A 272 5.41 -15.67 17.70
N GLU A 273 4.23 -15.53 17.10
CA GLU A 273 3.40 -16.64 16.65
C GLU A 273 4.12 -17.47 15.58
N LYS A 274 3.76 -18.77 15.49
CA LYS A 274 4.30 -19.64 14.43
C LYS A 274 4.06 -19.06 13.05
N LEU A 275 5.08 -19.11 12.23
CA LEU A 275 5.04 -18.62 10.86
C LEU A 275 4.82 -19.80 9.91
N TYR A 276 4.04 -19.58 8.87
CA TYR A 276 3.75 -20.58 7.85
C TYR A 276 3.85 -19.96 6.47
N ARG A 277 4.36 -20.73 5.52
CA ARG A 277 4.19 -20.45 4.09
C ARG A 277 2.76 -20.74 3.66
N GLU A 278 2.40 -20.35 2.46
CA GLU A 278 1.05 -20.58 1.92
C GLU A 278 0.78 -22.09 1.72
N ASP A 279 1.79 -22.88 1.45
CA ASP A 279 1.71 -24.34 1.34
C ASP A 279 1.56 -25.06 2.70
N GLY A 280 1.51 -24.31 3.81
CA GLY A 280 1.40 -24.81 5.17
C GLY A 280 2.73 -25.21 5.81
N THR A 281 3.86 -25.04 5.13
CA THR A 281 5.19 -25.33 5.69
C THR A 281 5.52 -24.35 6.82
N GLU A 282 5.87 -24.87 8.00
CA GLU A 282 6.28 -24.05 9.15
C GLU A 282 7.65 -23.40 8.89
N VAL A 283 7.76 -22.11 9.18
CA VAL A 283 8.99 -21.33 9.01
C VAL A 283 9.56 -20.98 10.37
N ASN A 284 10.83 -21.27 10.58
CA ASN A 284 11.55 -20.85 11.77
C ASN A 284 12.06 -19.41 11.60
N GLY A 285 11.38 -18.44 12.21
CA GLY A 285 11.73 -17.03 12.10
C GLY A 285 13.14 -16.68 12.61
N THR A 286 13.64 -17.41 13.62
CA THR A 286 15.03 -17.21 14.12
C THR A 286 16.05 -17.62 13.06
N GLU A 287 15.82 -18.72 12.34
CA GLU A 287 16.72 -19.12 11.24
C GLU A 287 16.68 -18.12 10.08
N GLU A 288 15.54 -17.51 9.81
CA GLU A 288 15.43 -16.43 8.80
C GLU A 288 16.22 -15.18 9.23
N ILE A 289 16.24 -14.84 10.53
CA ILE A 289 17.09 -13.76 11.06
C ILE A 289 18.58 -14.14 10.90
N LYS A 290 18.96 -15.39 11.13
CA LYS A 290 20.34 -15.86 10.91
C LYS A 290 20.75 -15.78 9.43
N LYS A 291 19.82 -16.05 8.50
CA LYS A 291 20.06 -15.79 7.06
C LYS A 291 20.36 -14.31 6.80
N LEU A 292 19.61 -13.38 7.42
CA LEU A 292 19.90 -11.94 7.30
C LEU A 292 21.33 -11.64 7.77
N TYR A 293 21.77 -12.22 8.88
CA TYR A 293 23.16 -12.03 9.36
C TYR A 293 24.20 -12.56 8.37
N SER A 294 23.89 -13.66 7.68
CA SER A 294 24.79 -14.19 6.64
C SER A 294 24.95 -13.24 5.45
N TYR A 295 23.92 -12.43 5.16
CA TYR A 295 23.97 -11.42 4.10
C TYR A 295 24.63 -10.12 4.57
N THR A 296 24.42 -9.73 5.83
CA THR A 296 25.00 -8.48 6.37
C THR A 296 26.42 -8.63 6.86
N GLY A 297 26.89 -9.86 7.07
CA GLY A 297 28.18 -10.13 7.72
C GLY A 297 28.17 -9.87 9.23
N TRP A 298 27.00 -9.68 9.84
CA TRP A 298 26.85 -9.43 11.28
C TRP A 298 27.07 -10.71 12.10
N ASP A 299 27.87 -10.57 13.14
CA ASP A 299 28.07 -11.60 14.16
C ASP A 299 27.35 -11.16 15.45
N PRO A 300 26.24 -11.84 15.82
CA PRO A 300 25.45 -11.43 17.00
C PRO A 300 26.20 -11.69 18.31
N ASP A 301 27.11 -12.66 18.40
CA ASP A 301 27.88 -12.97 19.60
C ASP A 301 28.96 -11.94 19.84
N GLN A 302 29.66 -11.51 18.79
CA GLN A 302 30.68 -10.48 18.85
C GLN A 302 30.12 -9.06 18.73
N LYS A 303 28.83 -8.91 18.38
CA LYS A 303 28.13 -7.63 18.15
C LYS A 303 28.89 -6.71 17.19
N LYS A 304 29.40 -7.28 16.10
CA LYS A 304 30.16 -6.55 15.08
C LYS A 304 29.97 -7.16 13.70
N TYR A 305 30.28 -6.41 12.67
CA TYR A 305 30.37 -6.93 11.31
C TYR A 305 31.73 -7.65 11.15
N ALA A 306 31.70 -8.98 11.17
CA ALA A 306 32.88 -9.82 11.14
C ALA A 306 33.16 -10.43 9.77
N ASN A 307 32.17 -10.48 8.89
CA ASN A 307 32.27 -11.08 7.56
C ASN A 307 31.94 -10.07 6.47
N GLU A 308 32.34 -10.36 5.24
CA GLU A 308 32.00 -9.54 4.08
C GLU A 308 30.49 -9.60 3.79
N PRO A 309 29.81 -8.45 3.64
CA PRO A 309 28.41 -8.41 3.30
C PRO A 309 28.18 -8.81 1.84
N LYS A 310 27.03 -9.39 1.55
CA LYS A 310 26.57 -9.71 0.20
C LYS A 310 25.13 -9.24 0.01
N PRO A 311 24.73 -8.83 -1.20
CA PRO A 311 23.36 -8.40 -1.48
C PRO A 311 22.39 -9.57 -1.36
N ILE A 312 21.14 -9.27 -0.97
CA ILE A 312 20.03 -10.20 -1.10
C ILE A 312 19.45 -10.04 -2.49
N GLU A 313 19.41 -11.12 -3.25
CA GLU A 313 18.82 -11.15 -4.59
C GLU A 313 17.30 -11.37 -4.52
N TRP A 314 16.58 -10.31 -4.13
CA TRP A 314 15.14 -10.36 -4.04
C TRP A 314 14.46 -10.60 -5.40
N VAL A 315 13.53 -11.52 -5.44
CA VAL A 315 12.71 -11.77 -6.64
C VAL A 315 11.64 -10.68 -6.75
N LYS A 316 11.60 -10.00 -7.89
CA LYS A 316 10.63 -8.91 -8.14
C LYS A 316 9.24 -9.50 -8.32
N ILE A 317 8.29 -9.05 -7.49
CA ILE A 317 6.89 -9.51 -7.49
C ILE A 317 6.04 -8.69 -8.47
N HIS A 318 6.06 -7.35 -8.31
CA HIS A 318 5.27 -6.44 -9.14
C HIS A 318 6.08 -6.01 -10.36
N ASN A 319 5.57 -6.30 -11.54
CA ASN A 319 6.24 -5.93 -12.79
C ASN A 319 5.25 -5.29 -13.76
N LEU A 320 5.68 -4.18 -14.37
CA LEU A 320 4.99 -3.54 -15.48
C LEU A 320 5.81 -3.74 -16.75
N PRO A 321 5.15 -3.82 -17.94
CA PRO A 321 5.86 -3.83 -19.22
C PRO A 321 6.73 -2.57 -19.37
N ASP A 322 7.85 -2.70 -20.08
CA ASP A 322 8.84 -1.61 -20.21
C ASP A 322 8.28 -0.33 -20.86
N HIS A 323 7.25 -0.48 -21.69
CA HIS A 323 6.56 0.64 -22.34
C HIS A 323 5.55 1.37 -21.45
N VAL A 324 5.44 0.97 -20.17
CA VAL A 324 4.53 1.61 -19.20
C VAL A 324 5.33 2.42 -18.19
N TYR A 325 5.04 3.72 -18.15
CA TYR A 325 5.55 4.61 -17.13
C TYR A 325 4.63 4.63 -15.91
N PHE A 326 5.18 4.34 -14.75
CA PHE A 326 4.50 4.48 -13.46
C PHE A 326 5.42 5.16 -12.45
N ASN A 327 4.91 6.13 -11.72
CA ASN A 327 5.66 6.88 -10.71
C ASN A 327 4.93 6.81 -9.37
N HIS A 328 5.56 6.18 -8.38
CA HIS A 328 5.01 6.06 -7.03
C HIS A 328 4.77 7.44 -6.39
N SER A 329 5.69 8.39 -6.50
CA SER A 329 5.55 9.68 -5.82
C SER A 329 4.35 10.49 -6.33
N GLN A 330 3.98 10.35 -7.59
CA GLN A 330 2.76 10.99 -8.12
C GLN A 330 1.48 10.40 -7.51
N HIS A 331 1.46 9.10 -7.23
CA HIS A 331 0.31 8.43 -6.62
C HIS A 331 0.29 8.58 -5.10
N VAL A 332 1.42 8.34 -4.44
CA VAL A 332 1.51 8.29 -2.97
C VAL A 332 1.59 9.69 -2.37
N LYS A 333 2.45 10.57 -2.90
CA LYS A 333 2.67 11.91 -2.33
C LYS A 333 1.69 12.94 -2.91
N ALA A 334 1.58 13.03 -4.22
CA ALA A 334 0.69 13.98 -4.86
C ALA A 334 -0.77 13.52 -4.84
N GLY A 335 -1.03 12.27 -5.19
CA GLY A 335 -2.38 11.69 -5.23
C GLY A 335 -2.93 11.25 -3.87
N GLN A 336 -2.06 11.10 -2.86
CA GLN A 336 -2.42 10.60 -1.51
C GLN A 336 -3.13 9.24 -1.53
N VAL A 337 -2.79 8.39 -2.53
CA VAL A 337 -3.34 7.05 -2.67
C VAL A 337 -2.69 6.12 -1.64
N ALA A 338 -3.51 5.37 -0.90
CA ALA A 338 -3.01 4.40 0.06
C ALA A 338 -2.30 3.23 -0.63
N CYS A 339 -1.24 2.71 0.00
CA CYS A 339 -0.46 1.58 -0.53
C CYS A 339 -1.35 0.35 -0.83
N GLN A 340 -2.31 0.10 0.05
CA GLN A 340 -3.23 -1.04 -0.03
C GLN A 340 -4.13 -1.02 -1.27
N THR A 341 -4.39 0.15 -1.84
CA THR A 341 -5.20 0.27 -3.07
C THR A 341 -4.62 -0.54 -4.23
N CYS A 342 -3.28 -0.60 -4.32
CA CYS A 342 -2.58 -1.32 -5.39
C CYS A 342 -1.96 -2.63 -4.92
N HIS A 343 -1.49 -2.67 -3.67
CA HIS A 343 -0.75 -3.81 -3.12
C HIS A 343 -1.60 -4.74 -2.23
N GLY A 344 -2.87 -4.40 -1.99
CA GLY A 344 -3.73 -5.14 -1.06
C GLY A 344 -3.32 -4.97 0.40
N GLU A 345 -3.88 -5.78 1.26
CA GLU A 345 -3.64 -5.74 2.71
C GLU A 345 -2.27 -6.38 3.06
N VAL A 346 -1.18 -5.79 2.58
CA VAL A 346 0.19 -6.31 2.74
C VAL A 346 0.53 -6.56 4.21
N GLN A 347 0.01 -5.74 5.13
CA GLN A 347 0.19 -5.93 6.57
C GLN A 347 -0.44 -7.21 7.12
N ASN A 348 -1.23 -7.93 6.32
CA ASN A 348 -1.80 -9.24 6.67
C ASN A 348 -1.10 -10.39 5.94
N MET A 349 -0.13 -10.11 5.05
CA MET A 349 0.56 -11.10 4.23
C MET A 349 1.81 -11.63 4.94
N GLY A 350 1.90 -12.94 5.09
CA GLY A 350 3.13 -13.63 5.48
C GLY A 350 4.19 -13.46 4.40
N GLU A 351 3.90 -13.93 3.22
CA GLU A 351 4.66 -13.70 2.00
C GLU A 351 3.85 -12.81 1.06
N VAL A 352 4.47 -11.81 0.45
CA VAL A 352 3.78 -10.87 -0.44
C VAL A 352 3.56 -11.52 -1.81
N TYR A 353 2.38 -11.31 -2.36
CA TYR A 353 2.01 -11.68 -3.72
C TYR A 353 1.52 -10.46 -4.50
N GLN A 354 1.47 -10.56 -5.82
CA GLN A 354 0.92 -9.50 -6.66
C GLN A 354 -0.62 -9.49 -6.55
N PHE A 355 -1.16 -8.53 -5.80
CA PHE A 355 -2.58 -8.42 -5.49
C PHE A 355 -3.43 -8.05 -6.72
N THR A 356 -3.01 -7.07 -7.51
CA THR A 356 -3.74 -6.60 -8.69
C THR A 356 -3.10 -7.13 -9.97
N ASP A 357 -3.90 -7.18 -11.05
CA ASP A 357 -3.40 -7.59 -12.37
C ASP A 357 -2.53 -6.52 -13.05
N LEU A 358 -2.56 -5.29 -12.55
CA LEU A 358 -1.85 -4.12 -13.08
C LEU A 358 -2.09 -3.91 -14.60
N SER A 359 -3.26 -4.30 -15.10
CA SER A 359 -3.63 -4.12 -16.50
C SER A 359 -3.95 -2.66 -16.80
N MET A 360 -3.86 -2.29 -18.09
CA MET A 360 -4.26 -0.96 -18.56
C MET A 360 -5.71 -0.65 -18.15
N GLY A 361 -6.64 -1.61 -18.28
CA GLY A 361 -8.03 -1.44 -17.88
C GLY A 361 -8.19 -1.13 -16.39
N TRP A 362 -7.43 -1.82 -15.54
CA TRP A 362 -7.43 -1.56 -14.10
C TRP A 362 -6.97 -0.14 -13.77
N CYS A 363 -5.87 0.31 -14.36
CA CYS A 363 -5.35 1.67 -14.16
C CYS A 363 -6.35 2.74 -14.65
N VAL A 364 -6.90 2.56 -15.86
CA VAL A 364 -7.85 3.51 -16.47
C VAL A 364 -9.14 3.59 -15.65
N ASN A 365 -9.68 2.48 -15.16
CA ASN A 365 -10.88 2.49 -14.33
C ASN A 365 -10.63 3.21 -13.00
N CYS A 366 -9.49 2.96 -12.34
CA CYS A 366 -9.10 3.71 -11.16
C CYS A 366 -9.05 5.22 -11.42
N HIS A 367 -8.45 5.67 -12.54
CA HIS A 367 -8.35 7.09 -12.89
C HIS A 367 -9.71 7.73 -13.24
N ARG A 368 -10.68 6.96 -13.72
CA ARG A 368 -12.05 7.43 -13.97
C ARG A 368 -12.85 7.65 -12.71
N GLU A 369 -12.62 6.83 -11.70
CA GLU A 369 -13.40 6.82 -10.47
C GLU A 369 -12.74 7.62 -9.34
N THR A 370 -11.40 7.66 -9.28
CA THR A 370 -10.66 8.29 -8.20
C THR A 370 -10.80 9.81 -8.27
N LYS A 371 -11.22 10.39 -7.15
CA LYS A 371 -11.32 11.84 -6.97
C LYS A 371 -9.95 12.42 -6.64
N VAL A 372 -9.62 13.53 -7.27
CA VAL A 372 -8.39 14.28 -6.98
C VAL A 372 -8.51 14.97 -5.63
N GLN A 373 -7.50 14.82 -4.79
CA GLN A 373 -7.42 15.47 -3.49
C GLN A 373 -6.95 16.92 -3.65
N PHE A 374 -7.88 17.84 -3.88
CA PHE A 374 -7.58 19.26 -4.07
C PHE A 374 -7.38 20.03 -2.76
N THR A 375 -8.01 19.60 -1.66
CA THR A 375 -7.97 20.29 -0.37
C THR A 375 -6.54 20.24 0.19
N ASP A 376 -5.97 21.42 0.43
CA ASP A 376 -4.63 21.60 0.99
C ASP A 376 -3.49 20.90 0.21
N ASN A 377 -3.75 20.53 -1.05
CA ASN A 377 -2.79 19.85 -1.90
C ASN A 377 -2.17 20.79 -2.94
N LYS A 378 -0.97 21.28 -2.63
CA LYS A 378 -0.23 22.23 -3.46
C LYS A 378 0.18 21.67 -4.83
N PHE A 379 0.23 20.35 -5.02
CA PHE A 379 0.57 19.73 -6.31
C PHE A 379 -0.47 20.03 -7.39
N TYR A 380 -1.72 20.29 -7.00
CA TYR A 380 -2.80 20.59 -7.92
C TYR A 380 -3.15 22.08 -8.00
N SER A 381 -2.33 22.96 -7.44
CA SER A 381 -2.57 24.42 -7.43
C SER A 381 -2.72 25.04 -8.82
N ILE A 382 -2.12 24.44 -9.85
CA ILE A 382 -2.21 24.89 -11.25
C ILE A 382 -3.62 24.74 -11.85
N TYR A 383 -4.50 23.97 -11.24
CA TYR A 383 -5.87 23.76 -11.72
C TYR A 383 -6.85 24.75 -11.08
N GLU A 384 -6.57 26.05 -11.19
CA GLU A 384 -7.34 27.14 -10.56
C GLU A 384 -8.83 27.09 -10.85
N LYS A 385 -9.22 26.74 -12.09
CA LYS A 385 -10.63 26.62 -12.47
C LYS A 385 -11.34 25.59 -11.60
N PHE A 386 -10.77 24.38 -11.45
CA PHE A 386 -11.38 23.35 -10.63
C PHE A 386 -11.42 23.72 -9.15
N HIS A 387 -10.40 24.40 -8.63
CA HIS A 387 -10.43 24.94 -7.27
C HIS A 387 -11.58 25.93 -7.06
N ASN A 388 -11.80 26.84 -8.00
CA ASN A 388 -12.88 27.80 -7.94
C ASN A 388 -14.25 27.14 -8.07
N ASP A 389 -14.41 26.19 -8.99
CA ASP A 389 -15.66 25.46 -9.20
C ASP A 389 -16.05 24.62 -7.97
N LEU A 390 -15.09 23.96 -7.32
CA LEU A 390 -15.29 23.23 -6.06
C LEU A 390 -15.65 24.18 -4.91
N LYS A 391 -14.94 25.32 -4.78
CA LYS A 391 -15.19 26.33 -3.74
C LYS A 391 -16.58 26.98 -3.89
N ASN A 392 -17.01 27.21 -5.13
CA ASN A 392 -18.31 27.80 -5.42
C ASN A 392 -19.47 26.80 -5.41
N GLY A 393 -19.20 25.52 -5.18
CA GLY A 393 -20.21 24.45 -5.18
C GLY A 393 -20.80 24.13 -6.56
N THR A 394 -20.15 24.56 -7.64
CA THR A 394 -20.53 24.23 -9.02
C THR A 394 -20.10 22.81 -9.42
N LEU A 395 -19.12 22.24 -8.70
CA LEU A 395 -18.69 20.87 -8.80
C LEU A 395 -18.58 20.26 -7.40
N ASP A 396 -18.98 19.01 -7.26
CA ASP A 396 -18.83 18.24 -6.00
C ASP A 396 -17.45 17.57 -5.91
N SER A 397 -16.88 17.18 -7.05
CA SER A 397 -15.58 16.53 -7.12
C SER A 397 -15.01 16.58 -8.55
N VAL A 398 -13.71 16.37 -8.66
CA VAL A 398 -12.98 16.25 -9.94
C VAL A 398 -12.26 14.92 -9.94
N THR A 399 -12.48 14.09 -10.97
CA THR A 399 -11.76 12.81 -11.10
C THR A 399 -10.40 13.00 -11.77
N VAL A 400 -9.51 12.03 -11.61
CA VAL A 400 -8.18 12.03 -12.25
C VAL A 400 -8.30 12.08 -13.79
N GLU A 401 -9.34 11.46 -14.37
CA GLU A 401 -9.64 11.55 -15.80
C GLU A 401 -9.84 13.01 -16.25
N ARG A 402 -10.56 13.81 -15.47
CA ARG A 402 -10.84 15.24 -15.79
C ARG A 402 -9.59 16.13 -15.84
N ILE A 403 -8.54 15.73 -15.14
CA ILE A 403 -7.23 16.42 -15.21
C ILE A 403 -6.27 15.78 -16.22
N GLY A 404 -6.78 14.92 -17.11
CA GLY A 404 -6.01 14.28 -18.17
C GLY A 404 -5.30 13.01 -17.77
N GLY A 405 -5.66 12.39 -16.63
CA GLY A 405 -4.99 11.17 -16.14
C GLY A 405 -5.22 9.91 -16.96
N THR A 406 -6.15 9.94 -17.93
CA THR A 406 -6.42 8.81 -18.86
C THR A 406 -5.83 9.03 -20.26
N GLU A 407 -5.09 10.13 -20.48
CA GLU A 407 -4.39 10.35 -21.75
C GLU A 407 -3.25 9.33 -21.94
N CYS A 408 -3.14 8.77 -23.15
CA CYS A 408 -2.19 7.70 -23.46
C CYS A 408 -0.75 8.03 -23.05
N GLN A 409 -0.29 9.26 -23.33
CA GLN A 409 1.06 9.74 -23.04
C GLN A 409 1.37 9.90 -21.54
N LYS A 410 0.39 9.79 -20.66
CA LYS A 410 0.63 9.82 -19.20
C LYS A 410 1.20 8.50 -18.69
N CYS A 411 0.91 7.41 -19.39
CA CYS A 411 1.31 6.05 -19.01
C CYS A 411 2.23 5.39 -20.05
N HIS A 412 2.23 5.88 -21.29
CA HIS A 412 3.04 5.32 -22.38
C HIS A 412 3.95 6.39 -23.00
N TYR A 413 5.21 6.01 -23.31
CA TYR A 413 6.22 6.88 -23.97
C TYR A 413 6.89 6.14 -25.13
#